data_4e5eadf721401bbb79c03a5437116368
#
_entry.id   4e5eadf721401bbb79c03a5437116368
#
_cell.length_a   1.000
_cell.length_b   1.000
_cell.length_c   1.000
_cell.angle_alpha   90.00
_cell.angle_beta   90.00
_cell.angle_gamma   90.00
#
_symmetry.space_group_name_H-M   'P 1'
#
loop_
_entity.id
_entity.type
_entity.pdbx_description
1 polymer ?
#
loop_
_entity_poly.entity_id
_entity_poly.type
_entity_poly.pdbx_seq_one_letter_code
_entity_poly.pdbx_strand_id
1 'polypeptide(L)'
;MRFAFKTAPQNTNWADMLEVWRAADDIELFESGWLFDHFYPIFSDSTGPCLEGWTALTALAQATRRLRLGTLVTGIHYRHPAVLANMVATLDIISGGRLELGIGAGWNEEESGAYGIALGTPKERSDRFEEACEVLVGLLSHDTTSFRGNFYELSEARCNPKALQRPHPPICIGGNGEQRTLRTAARFAQHWNYLGGSVEEFSHKLEVLRGHCADLGRDPGEILISSHVRFENGPRATAASAASLGEAGLDLAIVTLPPPHSPAVLEPLAEALAEIV
;
A
#
# COMPACT_ATOMS: atom_id res chain seq x y z
N MET A 1 16.35 2.14 -10.32
CA MET A 1 14.93 2.13 -9.92
C MET A 1 14.50 0.69 -9.68
N ARG A 2 13.56 0.44 -8.75
CA ARG A 2 13.06 -0.90 -8.39
C ARG A 2 11.67 -1.10 -8.98
N PHE A 3 11.19 -2.35 -9.07
CA PHE A 3 9.90 -2.66 -9.69
C PHE A 3 9.04 -3.59 -8.85
N ALA A 4 7.76 -3.33 -8.90
CA ALA A 4 6.72 -4.12 -8.27
C ALA A 4 5.49 -4.23 -9.19
N PHE A 5 4.57 -5.10 -8.84
CA PHE A 5 3.29 -5.18 -9.53
C PHE A 5 2.12 -5.07 -8.55
N LYS A 6 0.97 -4.68 -9.06
CA LYS A 6 -0.30 -4.65 -8.34
C LYS A 6 -1.36 -5.38 -9.13
N THR A 7 -2.03 -6.32 -8.48
CA THR A 7 -3.24 -6.98 -8.98
C THR A 7 -4.42 -6.55 -8.11
N ALA A 8 -5.34 -5.76 -8.64
CA ALA A 8 -6.56 -5.45 -7.93
C ALA A 8 -7.44 -6.71 -7.84
N PRO A 9 -7.94 -7.12 -6.65
CA PRO A 9 -8.73 -8.34 -6.49
C PRO A 9 -10.18 -8.20 -7.00
N GLN A 10 -10.38 -7.37 -8.02
CA GLN A 10 -11.66 -7.03 -8.64
C GLN A 10 -11.75 -7.58 -10.07
N ASN A 11 -12.96 -7.94 -10.50
CA ASN A 11 -13.26 -8.43 -11.85
C ASN A 11 -12.33 -9.55 -12.31
N THR A 12 -11.95 -10.39 -11.37
CA THR A 12 -11.03 -11.52 -11.51
C THR A 12 -11.49 -12.68 -10.62
N ASN A 13 -10.75 -13.76 -10.64
CA ASN A 13 -10.96 -14.91 -9.77
C ASN A 13 -9.67 -15.29 -9.03
N TRP A 14 -9.80 -16.14 -8.02
CA TRP A 14 -8.67 -16.58 -7.21
C TRP A 14 -7.58 -17.31 -8.00
N ALA A 15 -7.95 -18.15 -8.97
CA ALA A 15 -6.99 -18.95 -9.73
C ALA A 15 -6.06 -18.06 -10.56
N ASP A 16 -6.62 -17.08 -11.27
CA ASP A 16 -5.85 -16.14 -12.09
C ASP A 16 -4.90 -15.30 -11.24
N MET A 17 -5.37 -14.79 -10.08
CA MET A 17 -4.52 -14.05 -9.16
C MET A 17 -3.37 -14.89 -8.63
N LEU A 18 -3.65 -16.12 -8.20
CA LEU A 18 -2.65 -17.05 -7.66
C LEU A 18 -1.59 -17.39 -8.72
N GLU A 19 -2.00 -17.61 -9.96
CA GLU A 19 -1.09 -17.92 -11.06
C GLU A 19 -0.13 -16.76 -11.34
N VAL A 20 -0.64 -15.52 -11.40
CA VAL A 20 0.18 -14.32 -11.60
C VAL A 20 1.19 -14.13 -10.46
N TRP A 21 0.76 -14.28 -9.20
CA TRP A 21 1.66 -14.10 -8.07
C TRP A 21 2.76 -15.15 -8.00
N ARG A 22 2.45 -16.41 -8.34
CA ARG A 22 3.45 -17.48 -8.42
C ARG A 22 4.46 -17.22 -9.54
N ALA A 23 3.98 -16.85 -10.73
CA ALA A 23 4.87 -16.52 -11.82
C ALA A 23 5.76 -15.31 -11.51
N ALA A 24 5.22 -14.27 -10.89
CA ALA A 24 5.99 -13.09 -10.47
C ALA A 24 7.01 -13.41 -9.36
N ASP A 25 6.74 -14.40 -8.50
CA ASP A 25 7.69 -14.84 -7.46
C ASP A 25 8.96 -15.48 -8.04
N ASP A 26 8.89 -16.01 -9.26
CA ASP A 26 10.03 -16.58 -9.98
C ASP A 26 10.80 -15.53 -10.83
N ILE A 27 10.26 -14.31 -11.00
CA ILE A 27 10.91 -13.21 -11.76
C ILE A 27 11.61 -12.26 -10.79
N GLU A 28 12.95 -12.30 -10.70
CA GLU A 28 13.74 -11.54 -9.73
C GLU A 28 13.53 -10.02 -9.80
N LEU A 29 13.19 -9.49 -10.98
CA LEU A 29 12.97 -8.07 -11.19
C LEU A 29 11.86 -7.49 -10.31
N PHE A 30 10.80 -8.26 -10.08
CA PHE A 30 9.71 -7.82 -9.21
C PHE A 30 10.06 -8.11 -7.75
N GLU A 31 10.16 -7.07 -6.92
CA GLU A 31 10.46 -7.23 -5.49
C GLU A 31 9.23 -7.38 -4.60
N SER A 32 8.08 -6.87 -5.04
CA SER A 32 6.85 -6.89 -4.26
C SER A 32 5.58 -6.99 -5.11
N GLY A 33 4.53 -7.57 -4.51
CA GLY A 33 3.19 -7.66 -5.05
C GLY A 33 2.18 -6.95 -4.15
N TRP A 34 1.22 -6.25 -4.74
CA TRP A 34 0.28 -5.40 -4.02
C TRP A 34 -1.16 -5.71 -4.40
N LEU A 35 -2.06 -5.65 -3.40
CA LEU A 35 -3.51 -5.65 -3.58
C LEU A 35 -4.10 -4.31 -3.15
N PHE A 36 -5.39 -4.08 -3.40
CA PHE A 36 -6.15 -3.07 -2.68
C PHE A 36 -7.06 -3.70 -1.62
N ASP A 37 -7.67 -2.88 -0.77
CA ASP A 37 -8.59 -3.30 0.29
C ASP A 37 -9.94 -2.58 0.09
N HIS A 38 -10.67 -2.99 -0.95
CA HIS A 38 -12.06 -2.60 -1.25
C HIS A 38 -12.96 -3.84 -1.26
N PHE A 39 -14.27 -3.67 -1.12
CA PHE A 39 -15.23 -4.76 -0.99
C PHE A 39 -16.00 -5.04 -2.28
N TYR A 40 -15.92 -4.12 -3.25
CA TYR A 40 -16.39 -4.30 -4.63
C TYR A 40 -15.50 -3.51 -5.61
N PRO A 41 -15.63 -3.78 -6.93
CA PRO A 41 -14.76 -3.14 -7.92
C PRO A 41 -14.88 -1.62 -7.95
N ILE A 42 -13.74 -0.95 -8.06
CA ILE A 42 -13.61 0.50 -8.18
C ILE A 42 -13.09 0.86 -9.58
N PHE A 43 -13.53 2.00 -10.11
CA PHE A 43 -13.14 2.51 -11.44
C PHE A 43 -13.40 1.54 -12.59
N SER A 44 -14.35 0.63 -12.44
CA SER A 44 -14.72 -0.40 -13.41
C SER A 44 -16.17 -0.84 -13.19
N ASP A 45 -16.61 -1.96 -13.77
CA ASP A 45 -17.93 -2.55 -13.48
C ASP A 45 -18.01 -2.94 -11.99
N SER A 46 -18.75 -2.16 -11.22
CA SER A 46 -18.94 -2.35 -9.77
C SER A 46 -19.81 -3.55 -9.41
N THR A 47 -20.49 -4.17 -10.39
CA THR A 47 -21.32 -5.37 -10.17
C THR A 47 -20.53 -6.68 -10.23
N GLY A 48 -19.28 -6.61 -10.65
CA GLY A 48 -18.39 -7.75 -10.77
C GLY A 48 -17.88 -8.29 -9.44
N PRO A 49 -17.19 -9.44 -9.45
CA PRO A 49 -16.62 -10.03 -8.23
C PRO A 49 -15.47 -9.19 -7.67
N CYS A 50 -15.35 -9.20 -6.34
CA CYS A 50 -14.19 -8.64 -5.63
C CYS A 50 -13.84 -9.55 -4.46
N LEU A 51 -12.59 -10.02 -4.41
CA LEU A 51 -12.09 -10.81 -3.28
C LEU A 51 -11.65 -9.86 -2.16
N GLU A 52 -11.89 -10.27 -0.90
CA GLU A 52 -11.47 -9.49 0.26
C GLU A 52 -9.93 -9.45 0.36
N GLY A 53 -9.38 -8.23 0.46
CA GLY A 53 -7.97 -7.97 0.25
C GLY A 53 -7.05 -8.68 1.25
N TRP A 54 -7.31 -8.61 2.55
CA TRP A 54 -6.45 -9.21 3.59
C TRP A 54 -6.50 -10.73 3.61
N THR A 55 -7.68 -11.31 3.38
CA THR A 55 -7.84 -12.76 3.25
C THR A 55 -7.08 -13.29 2.04
N ALA A 56 -7.23 -12.64 0.88
CA ALA A 56 -6.50 -13.00 -0.33
C ALA A 56 -4.98 -12.82 -0.15
N LEU A 57 -4.54 -11.70 0.44
CA LEU A 57 -3.13 -11.42 0.67
C LEU A 57 -2.48 -12.48 1.58
N THR A 58 -3.20 -12.94 2.60
CA THR A 58 -2.71 -14.01 3.49
C THR A 58 -2.46 -15.32 2.74
N ALA A 59 -3.39 -15.69 1.84
CA ALA A 59 -3.23 -16.88 1.01
C ALA A 59 -2.07 -16.74 0.01
N LEU A 60 -1.90 -15.56 -0.60
CA LEU A 60 -0.79 -15.26 -1.50
C LEU A 60 0.56 -15.24 -0.79
N ALA A 61 0.61 -14.80 0.47
CA ALA A 61 1.81 -14.87 1.29
C ALA A 61 2.32 -16.31 1.48
N GLN A 62 1.41 -17.28 1.58
CA GLN A 62 1.77 -18.70 1.66
C GLN A 62 2.06 -19.33 0.30
N ALA A 63 1.57 -18.74 -0.78
CA ALA A 63 1.78 -19.24 -2.13
C ALA A 63 3.09 -18.75 -2.77
N THR A 64 3.73 -17.74 -2.17
CA THR A 64 4.97 -17.09 -2.61
C THR A 64 6.07 -17.23 -1.56
N ARG A 65 7.33 -17.06 -1.96
CA ARG A 65 8.49 -17.26 -1.07
C ARG A 65 9.36 -16.02 -0.91
N ARG A 66 9.47 -15.22 -1.98
CA ARG A 66 10.42 -14.11 -2.10
C ARG A 66 9.76 -12.73 -2.06
N LEU A 67 8.66 -12.57 -2.77
CA LEU A 67 7.97 -11.29 -2.91
C LEU A 67 7.59 -10.69 -1.55
N ARG A 68 7.96 -9.44 -1.33
CA ARG A 68 7.29 -8.62 -0.32
C ARG A 68 5.84 -8.41 -0.74
N LEU A 69 4.96 -8.16 0.19
CA LEU A 69 3.52 -8.08 -0.10
C LEU A 69 2.82 -7.06 0.79
N GLY A 70 1.77 -6.44 0.28
CA GLY A 70 1.01 -5.45 1.04
C GLY A 70 -0.32 -5.07 0.41
N THR A 71 -1.09 -4.30 1.18
CA THR A 71 -2.26 -3.60 0.64
C THR A 71 -1.85 -2.20 0.18
N LEU A 72 -2.38 -1.74 -0.95
CA LEU A 72 -2.11 -0.41 -1.49
C LEU A 72 -3.43 0.26 -1.90
N VAL A 73 -4.17 0.80 -0.91
CA VAL A 73 -3.92 0.80 0.54
C VAL A 73 -5.18 0.35 1.29
N THR A 74 -5.03 -0.04 2.56
CA THR A 74 -6.18 -0.24 3.47
C THR A 74 -6.73 1.11 3.90
N GLY A 75 -8.02 1.33 3.73
CA GLY A 75 -8.71 2.46 4.33
C GLY A 75 -8.86 2.29 5.84
N ILE A 76 -8.32 3.23 6.62
CA ILE A 76 -8.27 3.08 8.09
C ILE A 76 -9.65 3.01 8.75
N HIS A 77 -10.70 3.46 8.06
CA HIS A 77 -12.08 3.43 8.54
C HIS A 77 -12.73 2.04 8.44
N TYR A 78 -12.16 1.12 7.66
CA TYR A 78 -12.74 -0.22 7.49
C TYR A 78 -12.58 -1.11 8.73
N ARG A 79 -11.53 -0.89 9.54
CA ARG A 79 -11.21 -1.72 10.72
C ARG A 79 -10.69 -0.85 11.85
N HIS A 80 -11.01 -1.25 13.08
CA HIS A 80 -10.37 -0.63 14.24
C HIS A 80 -8.85 -0.85 14.17
N PRO A 81 -7.99 0.18 14.38
CA PRO A 81 -6.54 0.05 14.22
C PRO A 81 -5.92 -1.01 15.13
N ALA A 82 -6.48 -1.28 16.30
CA ALA A 82 -6.01 -2.37 17.16
C ALA A 82 -6.26 -3.77 16.57
N VAL A 83 -7.38 -3.95 15.84
CA VAL A 83 -7.63 -5.19 15.09
C VAL A 83 -6.68 -5.29 13.91
N LEU A 84 -6.49 -4.19 13.18
CA LEU A 84 -5.54 -4.13 12.06
C LEU A 84 -4.11 -4.44 12.52
N ALA A 85 -3.65 -3.94 13.68
CA ALA A 85 -2.33 -4.25 14.23
C ALA A 85 -2.14 -5.75 14.44
N ASN A 86 -3.16 -6.46 14.97
CA ASN A 86 -3.10 -7.91 15.15
C ASN A 86 -3.07 -8.68 13.82
N MET A 87 -3.83 -8.21 12.81
CA MET A 87 -3.78 -8.77 11.45
C MET A 87 -2.39 -8.60 10.84
N VAL A 88 -1.82 -7.40 10.95
CA VAL A 88 -0.46 -7.05 10.49
C VAL A 88 0.60 -7.94 11.14
N ALA A 89 0.61 -8.05 12.47
CA ALA A 89 1.58 -8.87 13.17
C ALA A 89 1.46 -10.35 12.77
N THR A 90 0.23 -10.85 12.63
CA THR A 90 -0.05 -12.23 12.22
C THR A 90 0.43 -12.50 10.78
N LEU A 91 0.08 -11.63 9.83
CA LEU A 91 0.47 -11.80 8.43
C LEU A 91 1.98 -11.62 8.23
N ASP A 92 2.62 -10.75 9.00
CA ASP A 92 4.07 -10.62 8.96
C ASP A 92 4.77 -11.92 9.39
N ILE A 93 4.27 -12.58 10.45
CA ILE A 93 4.77 -13.91 10.88
C ILE A 93 4.51 -14.96 9.79
N ILE A 94 3.29 -15.02 9.25
CA ILE A 94 2.90 -15.99 8.21
C ILE A 94 3.77 -15.83 6.97
N SER A 95 4.08 -14.60 6.58
CA SER A 95 4.91 -14.30 5.40
C SER A 95 6.42 -14.45 5.64
N GLY A 96 6.87 -14.67 6.88
CA GLY A 96 8.29 -14.70 7.22
C GLY A 96 8.95 -13.31 7.17
N GLY A 97 8.23 -12.25 7.55
CA GLY A 97 8.77 -10.87 7.60
C GLY A 97 8.74 -10.14 6.26
N ARG A 98 7.84 -10.51 5.33
CA ARG A 98 7.73 -9.88 4.00
C ARG A 98 6.62 -8.84 3.88
N LEU A 99 5.82 -8.62 4.93
CA LEU A 99 4.69 -7.70 4.90
C LEU A 99 5.14 -6.24 4.86
N GLU A 100 4.41 -5.43 4.09
CA GLU A 100 4.35 -3.97 4.20
C GLU A 100 2.91 -3.53 4.48
N LEU A 101 2.74 -2.66 5.48
CA LEU A 101 1.43 -2.16 5.89
C LEU A 101 1.07 -0.92 5.07
N GLY A 102 0.31 -1.08 3.99
CA GLY A 102 -0.20 0.05 3.24
C GLY A 102 -1.53 0.57 3.82
N ILE A 103 -1.56 1.85 4.20
CA ILE A 103 -2.72 2.50 4.80
C ILE A 103 -3.00 3.89 4.21
N GLY A 104 -4.26 4.31 4.30
CA GLY A 104 -4.72 5.62 3.87
C GLY A 104 -5.96 6.06 4.65
N ALA A 105 -6.31 7.34 4.54
CA ALA A 105 -7.43 7.93 5.27
C ALA A 105 -8.82 7.41 4.84
N GLY A 106 -8.91 6.77 3.68
CA GLY A 106 -10.16 6.37 3.05
C GLY A 106 -10.77 7.47 2.16
N TRP A 107 -11.56 7.06 1.16
CA TRP A 107 -12.12 8.00 0.19
C TRP A 107 -13.47 7.58 -0.40
N ASN A 108 -13.74 6.29 -0.54
CA ASN A 108 -14.90 5.79 -1.27
C ASN A 108 -16.18 5.96 -0.47
N GLU A 109 -16.94 7.03 -0.80
CA GLU A 109 -18.20 7.38 -0.11
C GLU A 109 -19.32 6.39 -0.45
N GLU A 110 -19.37 5.91 -1.70
CA GLU A 110 -20.38 4.94 -2.15
C GLU A 110 -20.22 3.61 -1.40
N GLU A 111 -19.04 3.04 -1.39
CA GLU A 111 -18.75 1.79 -0.70
C GLU A 111 -18.98 1.90 0.81
N SER A 112 -18.48 2.97 1.41
CA SER A 112 -18.65 3.22 2.85
C SER A 112 -20.13 3.33 3.23
N GLY A 113 -20.91 4.06 2.42
CA GLY A 113 -22.35 4.20 2.62
C GLY A 113 -23.10 2.88 2.43
N ALA A 114 -22.77 2.10 1.39
CA ALA A 114 -23.39 0.82 1.12
C ALA A 114 -23.19 -0.21 2.24
N TYR A 115 -21.99 -0.22 2.84
CA TYR A 115 -21.66 -1.13 3.96
C TYR A 115 -22.01 -0.55 5.34
N GLY A 116 -22.53 0.67 5.43
CA GLY A 116 -22.84 1.33 6.71
C GLY A 116 -21.57 1.66 7.52
N ILE A 117 -20.43 1.82 6.86
CA ILE A 117 -19.16 2.17 7.50
C ILE A 117 -19.00 3.69 7.51
N ALA A 118 -18.86 4.28 8.69
CA ALA A 118 -18.73 5.72 8.82
C ALA A 118 -17.39 6.24 8.24
N LEU A 119 -17.47 6.91 7.08
CA LEU A 119 -16.30 7.51 6.45
C LEU A 119 -15.91 8.84 7.12
N GLY A 120 -16.88 9.69 7.38
CA GLY A 120 -16.68 11.03 7.95
C GLY A 120 -16.30 12.08 6.92
N THR A 121 -16.20 13.33 7.36
CA THR A 121 -15.72 14.45 6.56
C THR A 121 -14.22 14.31 6.22
N PRO A 122 -13.71 15.03 5.20
CA PRO A 122 -12.28 15.02 4.89
C PRO A 122 -11.37 15.37 6.09
N LYS A 123 -11.84 16.29 6.97
CA LYS A 123 -11.11 16.63 8.19
C LYS A 123 -11.12 15.47 9.19
N GLU A 124 -12.27 14.90 9.47
CA GLU A 124 -12.40 13.76 10.40
C GLU A 124 -11.64 12.53 9.91
N ARG A 125 -11.61 12.26 8.59
CA ARG A 125 -10.79 11.19 8.00
C ARG A 125 -9.31 11.39 8.28
N SER A 126 -8.81 12.61 8.08
CA SER A 126 -7.41 12.92 8.31
C SER A 126 -7.05 12.85 9.80
N ASP A 127 -7.90 13.38 10.69
CA ASP A 127 -7.68 13.32 12.13
C ASP A 127 -7.69 11.87 12.63
N ARG A 128 -8.66 11.08 12.19
CA ARG A 128 -8.76 9.64 12.48
C ARG A 128 -7.53 8.87 11.97
N PHE A 129 -7.04 9.22 10.79
CA PHE A 129 -5.87 8.58 10.19
C PHE A 129 -4.59 8.83 10.99
N GLU A 130 -4.37 10.04 11.45
CA GLU A 130 -3.22 10.38 12.31
C GLU A 130 -3.28 9.60 13.63
N GLU A 131 -4.42 9.57 14.32
CA GLU A 131 -4.61 8.78 15.55
C GLU A 131 -4.40 7.28 15.30
N ALA A 132 -4.90 6.77 14.17
CA ALA A 132 -4.72 5.37 13.81
C ALA A 132 -3.24 5.01 13.57
N CYS A 133 -2.45 5.90 12.96
CA CYS A 133 -1.01 5.69 12.81
C CYS A 133 -0.31 5.59 14.18
N GLU A 134 -0.67 6.46 15.14
CA GLU A 134 -0.13 6.39 16.51
C GLU A 134 -0.49 5.06 17.20
N VAL A 135 -1.75 4.65 17.10
CA VAL A 135 -2.23 3.37 17.67
C VAL A 135 -1.50 2.19 17.05
N LEU A 136 -1.36 2.16 15.72
CA LEU A 136 -0.67 1.09 14.99
C LEU A 136 0.81 0.99 15.39
N VAL A 137 1.53 2.11 15.36
CA VAL A 137 2.95 2.14 15.77
C VAL A 137 3.10 1.70 17.22
N GLY A 138 2.26 2.21 18.12
CA GLY A 138 2.28 1.82 19.54
C GLY A 138 2.11 0.32 19.73
N LEU A 139 1.03 -0.26 19.18
CA LEU A 139 0.70 -1.67 19.33
C LEU A 139 1.73 -2.61 18.69
N LEU A 140 2.28 -2.23 17.55
CA LEU A 140 3.25 -3.05 16.83
C LEU A 140 4.65 -2.99 17.47
N SER A 141 5.00 -1.87 18.14
CA SER A 141 6.35 -1.65 18.67
C SER A 141 6.49 -1.87 20.18
N HIS A 142 5.45 -1.57 20.98
CA HIS A 142 5.53 -1.61 22.44
C HIS A 142 4.81 -2.82 23.02
N ASP A 143 5.24 -3.29 24.19
CA ASP A 143 4.62 -4.43 24.90
C ASP A 143 3.17 -4.15 25.26
N THR A 144 2.89 -2.94 25.73
CA THR A 144 1.56 -2.42 26.00
C THR A 144 1.40 -1.02 25.43
N THR A 145 0.18 -0.68 25.02
CA THR A 145 -0.15 0.63 24.45
C THR A 145 -1.42 1.15 25.11
N SER A 146 -1.32 2.33 25.69
CA SER A 146 -2.47 3.15 26.09
C SER A 146 -2.53 4.39 25.22
N PHE A 147 -3.71 4.73 24.74
CA PHE A 147 -3.94 5.86 23.84
C PHE A 147 -5.29 6.50 24.19
N ARG A 148 -5.38 7.82 24.16
CA ARG A 148 -6.64 8.54 24.29
C ARG A 148 -6.68 9.68 23.30
N GLY A 149 -7.48 9.49 22.25
CA GLY A 149 -7.74 10.47 21.20
C GLY A 149 -9.22 10.82 21.08
N ASN A 150 -9.59 11.42 19.97
CA ASN A 150 -10.98 11.74 19.66
C ASN A 150 -11.72 10.56 19.02
N PHE A 151 -11.00 9.65 18.36
CA PHE A 151 -11.57 8.53 17.60
C PHE A 151 -11.25 7.18 18.23
N TYR A 152 -10.14 7.09 18.98
CA TYR A 152 -9.70 5.83 19.57
C TYR A 152 -9.32 6.00 21.03
N GLU A 153 -9.66 5.00 21.84
CA GLU A 153 -9.23 4.90 23.23
C GLU A 153 -8.77 3.47 23.52
N LEU A 154 -7.54 3.32 23.99
CA LEU A 154 -6.93 2.06 24.38
C LEU A 154 -6.39 2.15 25.81
N SER A 155 -6.57 1.08 26.58
CA SER A 155 -6.02 0.96 27.94
C SER A 155 -5.21 -0.32 28.04
N GLU A 156 -3.89 -0.19 28.22
CA GLU A 156 -2.92 -1.28 28.34
C GLU A 156 -3.11 -2.41 27.29
N ALA A 157 -3.49 -1.99 26.07
CA ALA A 157 -3.77 -2.91 24.96
C ALA A 157 -2.47 -3.62 24.53
N ARG A 158 -2.57 -4.87 24.12
CA ARG A 158 -1.46 -5.72 23.72
C ARG A 158 -1.67 -6.25 22.31
N CYS A 159 -0.59 -6.33 21.55
CA CYS A 159 -0.53 -7.03 20.27
C CYS A 159 0.58 -8.09 20.36
N ASN A 160 0.21 -9.32 20.69
CA ASN A 160 1.13 -10.45 20.82
C ASN A 160 0.56 -11.68 20.11
N PRO A 161 1.43 -12.44 19.36
CA PRO A 161 2.86 -12.19 19.17
C PRO A 161 3.14 -10.91 18.35
N LYS A 162 4.31 -10.32 18.55
CA LYS A 162 4.78 -9.22 17.71
C LYS A 162 5.14 -9.69 16.31
N ALA A 163 5.06 -8.81 15.33
CA ALA A 163 5.60 -9.03 14.00
C ALA A 163 7.07 -9.50 14.04
N LEU A 164 7.59 -10.10 12.99
CA LEU A 164 9.01 -10.45 12.87
C LEU A 164 9.88 -9.23 12.58
N GLN A 165 9.39 -8.32 11.77
CA GLN A 165 10.09 -7.08 11.42
C GLN A 165 10.13 -6.13 12.61
N ARG A 166 11.25 -5.39 12.79
CA ARG A 166 11.46 -4.46 13.90
C ARG A 166 11.79 -3.05 13.38
N PRO A 167 11.29 -2.00 14.04
CA PRO A 167 10.37 -1.98 15.19
C PRO A 167 8.95 -2.48 14.87
N HIS A 168 8.56 -2.45 13.59
CA HIS A 168 7.30 -2.95 13.01
C HIS A 168 7.49 -3.16 11.50
N PRO A 169 6.58 -3.85 10.81
CA PRO A 169 6.57 -3.87 9.34
C PRO A 169 6.55 -2.45 8.77
N PRO A 170 7.24 -2.17 7.65
CA PRO A 170 7.23 -0.84 7.04
C PRO A 170 5.80 -0.36 6.79
N ILE A 171 5.54 0.90 7.13
CA ILE A 171 4.26 1.56 6.90
C ILE A 171 4.34 2.31 5.58
N CYS A 172 3.52 1.90 4.61
CA CYS A 172 3.31 2.60 3.36
C CYS A 172 2.08 3.51 3.48
N ILE A 173 2.24 4.82 3.29
CA ILE A 173 1.13 5.77 3.27
C ILE A 173 0.85 6.17 1.82
N GLY A 174 -0.38 5.90 1.36
CA GLY A 174 -0.85 6.29 0.04
C GLY A 174 -1.63 7.60 0.08
N GLY A 175 -1.36 8.47 -0.89
CA GLY A 175 -2.12 9.70 -1.08
C GLY A 175 -1.28 10.93 -1.41
N ASN A 176 -1.94 11.91 -2.04
CA ASN A 176 -1.30 13.11 -2.61
C ASN A 176 -1.65 14.40 -1.85
N GLY A 177 -2.39 14.32 -0.73
CA GLY A 177 -2.86 15.49 0.03
C GLY A 177 -1.72 16.21 0.75
N GLU A 178 -1.38 17.42 0.29
CA GLU A 178 -0.19 18.16 0.70
C GLU A 178 -0.14 18.49 2.20
N GLN A 179 -1.25 19.03 2.74
CA GLN A 179 -1.27 19.55 4.10
C GLN A 179 -1.33 18.47 5.18
N ARG A 180 -2.02 17.35 4.91
CA ARG A 180 -2.30 16.32 5.91
C ARG A 180 -1.64 15.00 5.56
N THR A 181 -1.91 14.43 4.38
CA THR A 181 -1.41 13.10 4.03
C THR A 181 0.11 13.08 3.94
N LEU A 182 0.73 14.05 3.26
CA LEU A 182 2.20 14.11 3.14
C LEU A 182 2.87 14.42 4.48
N ARG A 183 2.23 15.24 5.34
CA ARG A 183 2.73 15.46 6.70
C ARG A 183 2.64 14.19 7.55
N THR A 184 1.55 13.42 7.45
CA THR A 184 1.42 12.12 8.12
C THR A 184 2.45 11.13 7.59
N ALA A 185 2.70 11.12 6.27
CA ALA A 185 3.76 10.31 5.67
C ALA A 185 5.15 10.71 6.20
N ALA A 186 5.47 11.99 6.25
CA ALA A 186 6.72 12.49 6.82
C ALA A 186 6.90 12.09 8.30
N ARG A 187 5.81 11.94 9.06
CA ARG A 187 5.85 11.55 10.48
C ARG A 187 6.00 10.06 10.70
N PHE A 188 5.29 9.23 9.93
CA PHE A 188 5.10 7.81 10.26
C PHE A 188 5.59 6.82 9.19
N ALA A 189 5.68 7.23 7.90
CA ALA A 189 5.92 6.30 6.82
C ALA A 189 7.39 5.91 6.66
N GLN A 190 7.66 4.66 6.31
CA GLN A 190 8.89 4.18 5.72
C GLN A 190 8.75 4.07 4.19
N HIS A 191 7.53 4.27 3.67
CA HIS A 191 7.21 4.21 2.27
C HIS A 191 6.06 5.18 1.96
N TRP A 192 6.24 6.08 1.01
CA TRP A 192 5.14 6.91 0.49
C TRP A 192 4.78 6.49 -0.92
N ASN A 193 3.48 6.28 -1.16
CA ASN A 193 2.98 5.96 -2.48
C ASN A 193 2.22 7.13 -3.10
N TYR A 194 2.74 7.64 -4.21
CA TYR A 194 2.05 8.60 -5.07
C TYR A 194 0.96 7.89 -5.88
N LEU A 195 -0.26 8.41 -5.86
CA LEU A 195 -1.42 7.75 -6.48
C LEU A 195 -1.41 7.78 -8.02
N GLY A 196 -0.44 8.44 -8.63
CA GLY A 196 -0.35 8.68 -10.07
C GLY A 196 -0.80 10.08 -10.45
N GLY A 197 -0.42 10.49 -11.65
CA GLY A 197 -0.60 11.83 -12.22
C GLY A 197 0.56 12.16 -13.16
N SER A 198 0.79 13.44 -13.45
CA SER A 198 1.92 13.87 -14.27
C SER A 198 3.25 13.83 -13.50
N VAL A 199 4.37 13.82 -14.23
CA VAL A 199 5.72 13.88 -13.64
C VAL A 199 5.93 15.21 -12.89
N GLU A 200 5.38 16.30 -13.41
CA GLU A 200 5.46 17.62 -12.77
C GLU A 200 4.71 17.63 -11.43
N GLU A 201 3.52 17.03 -11.40
CA GLU A 201 2.76 16.91 -10.16
C GLU A 201 3.48 16.00 -9.15
N PHE A 202 4.03 14.88 -9.60
CA PHE A 202 4.84 14.00 -8.76
C PHE A 202 6.02 14.76 -8.13
N SER A 203 6.79 15.47 -8.95
CA SER A 203 7.95 16.26 -8.48
C SER A 203 7.53 17.31 -7.44
N HIS A 204 6.43 18.00 -7.67
CA HIS A 204 5.89 18.97 -6.72
C HIS A 204 5.50 18.30 -5.39
N LYS A 205 4.78 17.17 -5.42
CA LYS A 205 4.41 16.43 -4.20
C LYS A 205 5.62 15.90 -3.43
N LEU A 206 6.65 15.47 -4.15
CA LEU A 206 7.90 15.02 -3.54
C LEU A 206 8.61 16.15 -2.80
N GLU A 207 8.65 17.36 -3.39
CA GLU A 207 9.19 18.53 -2.70
C GLU A 207 8.38 18.92 -1.45
N VAL A 208 7.05 18.85 -1.50
CA VAL A 208 6.20 19.08 -0.32
C VAL A 208 6.48 18.05 0.78
N LEU A 209 6.64 16.76 0.44
CA LEU A 209 7.02 15.73 1.40
C LEU A 209 8.37 16.02 2.04
N ARG A 210 9.38 16.40 1.25
CA ARG A 210 10.71 16.79 1.74
C ARG A 210 10.64 17.99 2.68
N GLY A 211 9.79 18.98 2.37
CA GLY A 211 9.53 20.12 3.25
C GLY A 211 8.98 19.69 4.61
N HIS A 212 7.98 18.80 4.64
CA HIS A 212 7.46 18.27 5.90
C HIS A 212 8.49 17.44 6.67
N CYS A 213 9.35 16.69 5.99
CA CYS A 213 10.46 15.98 6.65
C CYS A 213 11.43 16.98 7.31
N ALA A 214 11.79 18.07 6.61
CA ALA A 214 12.65 19.11 7.16
C ALA A 214 12.04 19.77 8.41
N ASP A 215 10.73 20.08 8.37
CA ASP A 215 10.00 20.65 9.53
C ASP A 215 10.02 19.72 10.75
N LEU A 216 10.08 18.41 10.53
CA LEU A 216 10.13 17.38 11.57
C LEU A 216 11.57 16.97 11.97
N GLY A 217 12.58 17.49 11.28
CA GLY A 217 13.98 17.09 11.49
C GLY A 217 14.26 15.64 11.07
N ARG A 218 13.49 15.10 10.11
CA ARG A 218 13.62 13.74 9.59
C ARG A 218 14.35 13.72 8.26
N ASP A 219 15.25 12.75 8.07
CA ASP A 219 15.87 12.52 6.76
C ASP A 219 14.83 11.98 5.76
N PRO A 220 14.53 12.69 4.66
CA PRO A 220 13.63 12.19 3.63
C PRO A 220 14.15 10.93 2.94
N GLY A 221 15.46 10.64 2.97
CA GLY A 221 16.06 9.41 2.46
C GLY A 221 15.66 8.14 3.21
N GLU A 222 15.02 8.26 4.39
CA GLU A 222 14.44 7.13 5.12
C GLU A 222 13.09 6.67 4.54
N ILE A 223 12.52 7.41 3.59
CA ILE A 223 11.21 7.11 3.00
C ILE A 223 11.39 6.64 1.57
N LEU A 224 11.04 5.38 1.31
CA LEU A 224 10.95 4.84 -0.04
C LEU A 224 9.83 5.57 -0.81
N ILE A 225 10.12 6.05 -2.00
CA ILE A 225 9.18 6.77 -2.86
C ILE A 225 8.68 5.86 -3.95
N SER A 226 7.37 5.57 -3.98
CA SER A 226 6.76 4.77 -5.03
C SER A 226 5.61 5.48 -5.74
N SER A 227 5.25 4.98 -6.91
CA SER A 227 4.08 5.43 -7.66
C SER A 227 3.37 4.27 -8.35
N HIS A 228 2.06 4.41 -8.52
CA HIS A 228 1.34 3.60 -9.49
C HIS A 228 1.81 3.94 -10.91
N VAL A 229 2.16 2.92 -11.68
CA VAL A 229 2.37 2.99 -13.12
C VAL A 229 1.31 2.11 -13.79
N ARG A 230 0.51 2.68 -14.68
CA ARG A 230 -0.54 1.91 -15.36
C ARG A 230 0.07 1.06 -16.47
N PHE A 231 -0.35 -0.20 -16.55
CA PHE A 231 -0.03 -1.05 -17.70
C PHE A 231 -0.95 -0.67 -18.87
N GLU A 232 -0.53 0.34 -19.61
CA GLU A 232 -1.28 0.85 -20.78
C GLU A 232 -0.38 0.84 -22.01
N ASN A 233 -0.96 0.53 -23.18
CA ASN A 233 -0.25 0.48 -24.46
C ASN A 233 0.95 -0.49 -24.51
N GLY A 234 0.97 -1.49 -23.62
CA GLY A 234 1.93 -2.58 -23.61
C GLY A 234 3.22 -2.30 -22.79
N PRO A 235 4.12 -3.31 -22.73
CA PRO A 235 5.28 -3.29 -21.83
C PRO A 235 6.22 -2.10 -22.04
N ARG A 236 6.56 -1.75 -23.28
CA ARG A 236 7.50 -0.65 -23.58
C ARG A 236 6.96 0.72 -23.20
N ALA A 237 5.66 0.97 -23.42
CA ALA A 237 5.04 2.23 -23.01
C ALA A 237 4.99 2.34 -21.47
N THR A 238 4.72 1.24 -20.79
CA THR A 238 4.76 1.14 -19.31
C THR A 238 6.17 1.42 -18.79
N ALA A 239 7.20 0.83 -19.40
CA ALA A 239 8.60 1.08 -19.05
C ALA A 239 8.98 2.56 -19.26
N ALA A 240 8.59 3.17 -20.38
CA ALA A 240 8.85 4.59 -20.64
C ALA A 240 8.19 5.50 -19.58
N SER A 241 6.96 5.20 -19.16
CA SER A 241 6.28 5.93 -18.08
C SER A 241 7.01 5.77 -16.74
N ALA A 242 7.49 4.57 -16.42
CA ALA A 242 8.29 4.31 -15.23
C ALA A 242 9.63 5.07 -15.26
N ALA A 243 10.32 5.08 -16.41
CA ALA A 243 11.59 5.80 -16.59
C ALA A 243 11.43 7.30 -16.33
N SER A 244 10.38 7.94 -16.88
CA SER A 244 10.12 9.36 -16.66
C SER A 244 9.91 9.73 -15.20
N LEU A 245 9.24 8.86 -14.44
CA LEU A 245 9.10 9.04 -12.99
C LEU A 245 10.42 8.75 -12.25
N GLY A 246 11.21 7.78 -12.73
CA GLY A 246 12.53 7.46 -12.19
C GLY A 246 13.50 8.65 -12.30
N GLU A 247 13.53 9.33 -13.44
CA GLU A 247 14.31 10.56 -13.65
C GLU A 247 13.88 11.69 -12.69
N ALA A 248 12.61 11.69 -12.27
CA ALA A 248 12.06 12.64 -11.30
C ALA A 248 12.28 12.23 -9.84
N GLY A 249 12.91 11.09 -9.57
CA GLY A 249 13.26 10.64 -8.22
C GLY A 249 12.35 9.54 -7.64
N LEU A 250 11.68 8.76 -8.49
CA LEU A 250 10.95 7.56 -8.06
C LEU A 250 11.93 6.41 -7.75
N ASP A 251 11.76 5.78 -6.56
CA ASP A 251 12.56 4.61 -6.17
C ASP A 251 11.94 3.31 -6.65
N LEU A 252 10.60 3.18 -6.57
CA LEU A 252 9.84 1.96 -6.85
C LEU A 252 8.63 2.23 -7.76
N ALA A 253 8.67 1.69 -8.97
CA ALA A 253 7.52 1.71 -9.87
C ALA A 253 6.61 0.49 -9.61
N ILE A 254 5.36 0.73 -9.21
CA ILE A 254 4.36 -0.32 -8.96
C ILE A 254 3.43 -0.41 -10.17
N VAL A 255 3.66 -1.38 -11.04
CA VAL A 255 2.87 -1.55 -12.25
C VAL A 255 1.50 -2.16 -11.92
N THR A 256 0.44 -1.41 -12.18
CA THR A 256 -0.94 -1.89 -12.02
C THR A 256 -1.36 -2.72 -13.23
N LEU A 257 -1.49 -4.03 -13.03
CA LEU A 257 -1.93 -4.96 -14.06
C LEU A 257 -3.46 -4.92 -14.21
N PRO A 258 -3.98 -4.88 -15.44
CA PRO A 258 -5.44 -4.89 -15.67
C PRO A 258 -6.04 -6.26 -15.40
N PRO A 259 -7.30 -6.33 -14.92
CA PRO A 259 -8.05 -7.58 -14.93
C PRO A 259 -8.60 -7.91 -16.34
N PRO A 260 -8.88 -9.20 -16.65
CA PRO A 260 -8.52 -10.36 -15.86
C PRO A 260 -7.01 -10.58 -15.85
N HIS A 261 -6.47 -10.98 -14.68
CA HIS A 261 -5.04 -11.11 -14.52
C HIS A 261 -4.51 -12.35 -15.28
N SER A 262 -3.34 -12.20 -15.92
CA SER A 262 -2.67 -13.29 -16.64
C SER A 262 -1.17 -13.22 -16.44
N PRO A 263 -0.48 -14.34 -16.17
CA PRO A 263 0.97 -14.36 -16.04
C PRO A 263 1.71 -14.05 -17.35
N ALA A 264 1.04 -14.18 -18.50
CA ALA A 264 1.65 -13.95 -19.81
C ALA A 264 2.16 -12.52 -20.02
N VAL A 265 1.71 -11.56 -19.21
CA VAL A 265 2.17 -10.16 -19.30
C VAL A 265 3.48 -9.93 -18.55
N LEU A 266 3.88 -10.82 -17.63
CA LEU A 266 4.96 -10.55 -16.67
C LEU A 266 6.35 -10.58 -17.31
N GLU A 267 6.68 -11.63 -18.08
CA GLU A 267 8.01 -11.73 -18.71
C GLU A 267 8.25 -10.59 -19.73
N PRO A 268 7.34 -10.30 -20.70
CA PRO A 268 7.53 -9.16 -21.60
C PRO A 268 7.61 -7.81 -20.87
N LEU A 269 6.89 -7.66 -19.75
CA LEU A 269 6.98 -6.46 -18.92
C LEU A 269 8.33 -6.39 -18.21
N ALA A 270 8.81 -7.49 -17.63
CA ALA A 270 10.08 -7.54 -16.95
C ALA A 270 11.25 -7.25 -17.91
N GLU A 271 11.22 -7.80 -19.13
CA GLU A 271 12.21 -7.50 -20.17
C GLU A 271 12.24 -5.99 -20.49
N ALA A 272 11.08 -5.38 -20.74
CA ALA A 272 11.01 -3.96 -21.05
C ALA A 272 11.45 -3.06 -19.88
N LEU A 273 11.13 -3.45 -18.63
CA LEU A 273 11.56 -2.72 -17.44
C LEU A 273 13.07 -2.88 -17.16
N ALA A 274 13.67 -4.02 -17.51
CA ALA A 274 15.10 -4.24 -17.37
C ALA A 274 15.93 -3.36 -18.31
N GLU A 275 15.37 -2.93 -19.44
CA GLU A 275 16.05 -2.01 -20.39
C GLU A 275 16.23 -0.57 -19.85
N ILE A 276 15.53 -0.20 -18.76
CA ILE A 276 15.54 1.17 -18.20
C ILE A 276 16.24 1.27 -16.83
N VAL A 277 16.91 0.20 -16.38
CA VAL A 277 17.65 0.18 -15.10
C VAL A 277 19.08 0.68 -15.28
#